data_d8dea10c425c815c48b2ff1db5b2dfad
#
_entry.id   d8dea10c425c815c48b2ff1db5b2dfad
#
_cell.length_a   1.000
_cell.length_b   1.000
_cell.length_c   1.000
_cell.angle_alpha   90.00
_cell.angle_beta   90.00
_cell.angle_gamma   90.00
#
_symmetry.space_group_name_H-M   'P 1'
#
loop_
_entity.id
_entity.type
_entity.pdbx_description
1 polymer ?
#
loop_
_entity_poly.entity_id
_entity_poly.type
_entity_poly.pdbx_seq_one_letter_code
_entity_poly.pdbx_strand_id
1 'polypeptide(L)'
;MQILLCGPAAGYEAEHTARLFFPTADKTDSIPENGDFVAACSHEKTDFALLRLDGRLYWRTALRDTDTDAEYALCRALYTLLCDATKRTPPWGMMTGVRPVRIIHDLRAMGWQEDAIRDRFLRHFACTPEKFRLA
;
A
#
# COMPACT_ATOMS: atom_id res chain seq x y z
N MET A 1 -6.59 -6.00 -15.55
CA MET A 1 -6.06 -6.16 -14.19
C MET A 1 -7.18 -6.50 -13.23
N GLN A 2 -6.99 -7.51 -12.42
CA GLN A 2 -7.94 -7.91 -11.38
C GLN A 2 -7.28 -7.84 -10.00
N ILE A 3 -8.09 -7.62 -8.97
CA ILE A 3 -7.62 -7.53 -7.59
C ILE A 3 -8.27 -8.66 -6.79
N LEU A 4 -7.44 -9.49 -6.15
CA LEU A 4 -7.87 -10.57 -5.27
C LEU A 4 -7.45 -10.23 -3.84
N LEU A 5 -8.41 -10.22 -2.92
CA LEU A 5 -8.17 -9.95 -1.51
C LEU A 5 -8.60 -11.16 -0.70
N CYS A 6 -7.69 -11.71 0.10
CA CYS A 6 -7.93 -12.91 0.90
C CYS A 6 -7.50 -12.70 2.35
N GLY A 7 -8.39 -13.00 3.27
CA GLY A 7 -8.08 -12.99 4.70
C GLY A 7 -8.32 -11.66 5.39
N PRO A 8 -8.21 -11.65 6.74
CA PRO A 8 -8.66 -10.49 7.54
C PRO A 8 -7.81 -9.23 7.38
N ALA A 9 -6.52 -9.36 7.08
CA ALA A 9 -5.66 -8.19 6.90
C ALA A 9 -5.73 -7.60 5.49
N ALA A 10 -6.37 -8.30 4.54
CA ALA A 10 -6.49 -7.87 3.15
C ALA A 10 -7.85 -7.24 2.92
N GLY A 11 -8.07 -6.04 3.44
CA GLY A 11 -9.33 -5.32 3.34
C GLY A 11 -9.25 -4.07 2.48
N TYR A 12 -9.98 -3.07 2.90
CA TYR A 12 -10.16 -1.80 2.19
C TYR A 12 -8.82 -1.11 1.88
N GLU A 13 -7.90 -1.08 2.84
CA GLU A 13 -6.61 -0.40 2.65
C GLU A 13 -5.75 -1.12 1.60
N ALA A 14 -5.75 -2.44 1.58
CA ALA A 14 -5.03 -3.21 0.57
C ALA A 14 -5.60 -2.96 -0.83
N GLU A 15 -6.93 -2.91 -0.96
CA GLU A 15 -7.58 -2.59 -2.22
C GLU A 15 -7.15 -1.20 -2.72
N HIS A 16 -7.18 -0.20 -1.84
CA HIS A 16 -6.80 1.17 -2.20
C HIS A 16 -5.33 1.28 -2.57
N THR A 17 -4.46 0.54 -1.89
CA THR A 17 -3.04 0.47 -2.25
C THR A 17 -2.85 -0.07 -3.67
N ALA A 18 -3.55 -1.15 -4.02
CA ALA A 18 -3.50 -1.69 -5.37
C ALA A 18 -4.02 -0.69 -6.41
N ARG A 19 -5.08 0.06 -6.07
CA ARG A 19 -5.67 1.05 -6.99
C ARG A 19 -4.82 2.30 -7.20
N LEU A 20 -3.80 2.54 -6.37
CA LEU A 20 -2.81 3.57 -6.65
C LEU A 20 -2.05 3.29 -7.95
N PHE A 21 -1.88 2.01 -8.27
CA PHE A 21 -1.16 1.57 -9.48
C PHE A 21 -2.12 1.17 -10.59
N PHE A 22 -3.27 0.61 -10.25
CA PHE A 22 -4.25 0.08 -11.19
C PHE A 22 -5.65 0.59 -10.82
N PRO A 23 -5.96 1.86 -11.11
CA PRO A 23 -7.21 2.49 -10.63
C PRO A 23 -8.48 1.86 -11.20
N THR A 24 -8.42 1.25 -12.38
CA THR A 24 -9.59 0.67 -13.05
C THR A 24 -9.70 -0.85 -12.89
N ALA A 25 -8.90 -1.44 -12.00
CA ALA A 25 -8.90 -2.88 -11.80
C ALA A 25 -10.24 -3.37 -11.20
N ASP A 26 -10.67 -4.55 -11.59
CA ASP A 26 -11.88 -5.19 -11.09
C ASP A 26 -11.54 -6.16 -9.97
N LYS A 27 -12.43 -6.26 -8.97
CA LYS A 27 -12.27 -7.25 -7.90
C LYS A 27 -12.66 -8.64 -8.38
N THR A 28 -11.96 -9.66 -7.90
CA THR A 28 -12.24 -11.06 -8.18
C THR A 28 -12.18 -11.90 -6.91
N ASP A 29 -12.87 -13.05 -6.92
CA ASP A 29 -12.89 -13.98 -5.79
C ASP A 29 -11.94 -15.14 -5.96
N SER A 30 -11.29 -15.28 -7.11
CA SER A 30 -10.38 -16.37 -7.40
C SER A 30 -9.24 -15.93 -8.28
N ILE A 31 -8.15 -16.72 -8.28
CA ILE A 31 -6.99 -16.43 -9.13
C ILE A 31 -7.40 -16.58 -10.60
N PRO A 32 -7.25 -15.52 -11.41
CA PRO A 32 -7.55 -15.61 -12.84
C PRO A 32 -6.65 -16.62 -13.55
N GLU A 33 -7.21 -17.42 -14.45
CA GLU A 33 -6.42 -18.34 -15.25
C GLU A 33 -5.47 -17.61 -16.18
N ASN A 34 -5.94 -16.51 -16.76
CA ASN A 34 -5.18 -15.70 -17.71
C ASN A 34 -5.26 -14.23 -17.33
N GLY A 35 -4.27 -13.47 -17.79
CA GLY A 35 -4.25 -12.02 -17.61
C GLY A 35 -3.56 -11.58 -16.33
N ASP A 36 -3.45 -10.28 -16.19
CA ASP A 36 -2.77 -9.66 -15.07
C ASP A 36 -3.66 -9.64 -13.83
N PHE A 37 -3.07 -9.86 -12.66
CA PHE A 37 -3.76 -9.72 -11.39
C PHE A 37 -2.80 -9.32 -10.28
N VAL A 38 -3.35 -8.70 -9.25
CA VAL A 38 -2.65 -8.42 -8.00
C VAL A 38 -3.45 -9.05 -6.87
N ALA A 39 -2.75 -9.67 -5.93
CA ALA A 39 -3.37 -10.32 -4.78
C ALA A 39 -2.71 -9.87 -3.49
N ALA A 40 -3.52 -9.66 -2.47
CA ALA A 40 -3.07 -9.48 -1.10
C ALA A 40 -3.74 -10.56 -0.27
N CYS A 41 -2.94 -11.39 0.37
CA CYS A 41 -3.43 -12.57 1.08
C CYS A 41 -2.93 -12.60 2.52
N SER A 42 -3.85 -12.85 3.43
CA SER A 42 -3.56 -13.01 4.84
C SER A 42 -4.12 -14.36 5.30
N HIS A 43 -3.25 -15.27 5.71
CA HIS A 43 -3.66 -16.60 6.16
C HIS A 43 -2.84 -17.01 7.39
N GLU A 44 -3.53 -17.21 8.51
CA GLU A 44 -2.92 -17.56 9.80
C GLU A 44 -1.79 -16.58 10.17
N LYS A 45 -0.53 -17.03 10.10
CA LYS A 45 0.64 -16.22 10.45
C LYS A 45 1.39 -15.70 9.23
N THR A 46 0.92 -16.01 8.02
CA THR A 46 1.60 -15.66 6.78
C THR A 46 0.76 -14.68 5.99
N ASP A 47 1.32 -13.51 5.73
CA ASP A 47 0.71 -12.50 4.87
C ASP A 47 1.65 -12.29 3.69
N PHE A 48 1.08 -12.21 2.48
CA PHE A 48 1.91 -11.98 1.30
C PHE A 48 1.14 -11.21 0.22
N ALA A 49 1.90 -10.54 -0.64
CA ALA A 49 1.40 -9.88 -1.83
C ALA A 49 1.93 -10.60 -3.06
N LEU A 50 1.12 -10.64 -4.10
CA LEU A 50 1.43 -11.35 -5.34
C LEU A 50 1.01 -10.48 -6.53
N LEU A 51 1.82 -10.47 -7.57
CA LEU A 51 1.50 -9.75 -8.81
C LEU A 51 1.87 -10.61 -10.00
N ARG A 52 0.95 -10.77 -10.94
CA ARG A 52 1.24 -11.29 -12.27
C ARG A 52 1.07 -10.14 -13.26
N LEU A 53 2.16 -9.75 -13.90
CA LEU A 53 2.18 -8.64 -14.84
C LEU A 53 2.97 -9.03 -16.09
N ASP A 54 2.31 -8.96 -17.24
CA ASP A 54 2.89 -9.32 -18.54
C ASP A 54 3.54 -10.72 -18.55
N GLY A 55 2.89 -11.68 -17.90
CA GLY A 55 3.35 -13.06 -17.82
C GLY A 55 4.41 -13.33 -16.76
N ARG A 56 4.88 -12.30 -16.06
CA ARG A 56 5.84 -12.45 -14.96
C ARG A 56 5.14 -12.46 -13.62
N LEU A 57 5.64 -13.29 -12.72
CA LEU A 57 5.11 -13.41 -11.37
C LEU A 57 6.07 -12.77 -10.37
N TYR A 58 5.53 -11.87 -9.55
CA TYR A 58 6.25 -11.20 -8.48
C TYR A 58 5.54 -11.49 -7.16
N TRP A 59 6.29 -11.63 -6.06
CA TRP A 59 5.67 -11.84 -4.76
C TRP A 59 6.57 -11.29 -3.65
N ARG A 60 5.94 -10.98 -2.52
CA ARG A 60 6.63 -10.46 -1.36
C ARG A 60 5.87 -10.84 -0.09
N THR A 61 6.60 -11.35 0.90
CA THR A 61 6.04 -11.68 2.20
C THR A 61 5.99 -10.44 3.08
N ALA A 62 4.88 -10.24 3.78
CA ALA A 62 4.76 -9.20 4.79
C ALA A 62 5.36 -9.71 6.10
N LEU A 63 6.21 -8.88 6.71
CA LEU A 63 6.81 -9.21 8.00
C LEU A 63 5.87 -8.79 9.12
N ARG A 64 5.41 -9.77 9.91
CA ARG A 64 4.62 -9.49 11.11
C ARG A 64 5.55 -9.21 12.27
N ASP A 65 5.37 -8.05 12.88
CA ASP A 65 6.04 -7.64 14.10
C ASP A 65 4.97 -7.45 15.18
N THR A 66 5.32 -7.65 16.44
CA THR A 66 4.39 -7.49 17.58
C THR A 66 3.86 -6.06 17.67
N ASP A 67 4.63 -5.08 17.22
CA ASP A 67 4.26 -3.65 17.26
C ASP A 67 3.65 -3.14 15.97
N THR A 68 3.61 -3.94 14.91
CA THR A 68 3.11 -3.53 13.61
C THR A 68 1.73 -4.12 13.35
N ASP A 69 0.78 -3.26 12.97
CA ASP A 69 -0.53 -3.69 12.50
C ASP A 69 -0.39 -4.59 11.27
N ALA A 70 -1.04 -5.76 11.29
CA ALA A 70 -0.99 -6.72 10.19
C ALA A 70 -1.50 -6.12 8.88
N GLU A 71 -2.54 -5.31 8.95
CA GLU A 71 -3.09 -4.61 7.76
C GLU A 71 -2.06 -3.67 7.17
N TYR A 72 -1.39 -2.87 8.00
CA TYR A 72 -0.33 -1.96 7.54
C TYR A 72 0.84 -2.75 6.94
N ALA A 73 1.27 -3.83 7.59
CA ALA A 73 2.40 -4.64 7.11
C ALA A 73 2.11 -5.23 5.73
N LEU A 74 0.89 -5.72 5.52
CA LEU A 74 0.48 -6.27 4.23
C LEU A 74 0.41 -5.17 3.15
N CYS A 75 -0.17 -4.02 3.49
CA CYS A 75 -0.23 -2.88 2.57
C CYS A 75 1.17 -2.39 2.19
N ARG A 76 2.09 -2.36 3.15
CA ARG A 76 3.47 -1.95 2.90
C ARG A 76 4.18 -2.95 1.97
N ALA A 77 4.00 -4.24 2.18
CA ALA A 77 4.55 -5.28 1.31
C ALA A 77 3.99 -5.16 -0.11
N LEU A 78 2.68 -4.98 -0.23
CA LEU A 78 2.02 -4.78 -1.51
C LEU A 78 2.54 -3.52 -2.22
N TYR A 79 2.63 -2.41 -1.51
CA TYR A 79 3.12 -1.16 -2.05
C TYR A 79 4.56 -1.30 -2.59
N THR A 80 5.45 -1.91 -1.80
CA THR A 80 6.84 -2.12 -2.19
C THR A 80 6.93 -3.01 -3.42
N LEU A 81 6.16 -4.10 -3.45
CA LEU A 81 6.08 -5.00 -4.60
C LEU A 81 5.67 -4.27 -5.87
N LEU A 82 4.62 -3.46 -5.78
CA LEU A 82 4.10 -2.74 -6.94
C LEU A 82 5.04 -1.64 -7.41
N CYS A 83 5.69 -0.92 -6.49
CA CYS A 83 6.72 0.05 -6.86
C CYS A 83 7.85 -0.61 -7.63
N ASP A 84 8.35 -1.74 -7.14
CA ASP A 84 9.48 -2.43 -7.75
C ASP A 84 9.13 -3.01 -9.12
N ALA A 85 7.95 -3.62 -9.24
CA ALA A 85 7.53 -4.27 -10.47
C ALA A 85 7.13 -3.29 -11.56
N THR A 86 6.45 -2.19 -11.21
CA THR A 86 5.96 -1.20 -12.18
C THR A 86 6.96 -0.08 -12.45
N LYS A 87 7.98 0.05 -11.62
CA LYS A 87 8.95 1.16 -11.67
C LYS A 87 8.29 2.53 -11.49
N ARG A 88 7.18 2.56 -10.74
CA ARG A 88 6.43 3.80 -10.44
C ARG A 88 6.37 4.00 -8.93
N THR A 89 6.44 5.27 -8.51
CA THR A 89 6.31 5.66 -7.11
C THR A 89 5.24 6.73 -7.01
N PRO A 90 4.05 6.39 -6.47
CA PRO A 90 3.01 7.41 -6.27
C PRO A 90 3.50 8.58 -5.43
N PRO A 91 3.18 9.83 -5.80
CA PRO A 91 3.75 11.02 -5.13
C PRO A 91 3.43 11.12 -3.64
N TRP A 92 2.24 10.72 -3.23
CA TRP A 92 1.81 10.72 -1.83
C TRP A 92 2.01 9.36 -1.15
N GLY A 93 2.78 8.46 -1.78
CA GLY A 93 3.07 7.15 -1.23
C GLY A 93 1.83 6.31 -1.05
N MET A 94 1.69 5.73 0.12
CA MET A 94 0.58 4.83 0.45
C MET A 94 -0.70 5.55 0.88
N MET A 95 -0.70 6.88 0.91
CA MET A 95 -1.89 7.64 1.32
C MET A 95 -2.98 7.57 0.27
N THR A 96 -4.16 7.16 0.67
CA THR A 96 -5.32 6.99 -0.21
C THR A 96 -6.56 7.65 0.39
N GLY A 97 -7.36 8.30 -0.46
CA GLY A 97 -8.68 8.79 -0.10
C GLY A 97 -8.72 9.93 0.91
N VAL A 98 -7.57 10.49 1.34
CA VAL A 98 -7.50 11.58 2.30
C VAL A 98 -6.68 12.73 1.73
N ARG A 99 -6.90 13.94 2.28
CA ARG A 99 -6.12 15.12 1.91
C ARG A 99 -4.85 15.15 2.76
N PRO A 100 -3.66 14.97 2.15
CA PRO A 100 -2.40 14.98 2.92
C PRO A 100 -2.18 16.28 3.70
N VAL A 101 -2.54 17.42 3.12
CA VAL A 101 -2.42 18.72 3.79
C VAL A 101 -3.24 18.77 5.08
N ARG A 102 -4.44 18.18 5.06
CA ARG A 102 -5.28 18.11 6.24
C ARG A 102 -4.65 17.26 7.34
N ILE A 103 -4.05 16.13 6.98
CA ILE A 103 -3.35 15.27 7.95
C ILE A 103 -2.20 16.05 8.61
N ILE A 104 -1.41 16.77 7.82
CA ILE A 104 -0.32 17.60 8.34
C ILE A 104 -0.87 18.64 9.31
N HIS A 105 -1.95 19.33 8.93
CA HIS A 105 -2.60 20.32 9.77
C HIS A 105 -3.08 19.72 11.10
N ASP A 106 -3.73 18.55 11.04
CA ASP A 106 -4.24 17.89 12.23
C ASP A 106 -3.12 17.44 13.16
N LEU A 107 -2.01 16.92 12.61
CA LEU A 107 -0.85 16.53 13.42
C LEU A 107 -0.21 17.73 14.10
N ARG A 108 -0.13 18.88 13.42
CA ARG A 108 0.36 20.13 14.03
C ARG A 108 -0.56 20.56 15.17
N ALA A 109 -1.86 20.50 14.97
CA ALA A 109 -2.84 20.85 16.00
C ALA A 109 -2.75 19.93 17.22
N MET A 110 -2.33 18.68 17.04
CA MET A 110 -2.09 17.71 18.12
C MET A 110 -0.76 17.92 18.82
N GLY A 111 0.06 18.89 18.40
CA GLY A 111 1.34 19.21 19.02
C GLY A 111 2.54 18.46 18.46
N TRP A 112 2.41 17.81 17.32
CA TRP A 112 3.53 17.11 16.68
C TRP A 112 4.57 18.10 16.18
N GLN A 113 5.84 17.80 16.40
CA GLN A 113 6.96 18.58 15.86
C GLN A 113 7.09 18.36 14.35
N GLU A 114 7.60 19.36 13.63
CA GLU A 114 7.75 19.29 12.17
C GLU A 114 8.60 18.09 11.72
N ASP A 115 9.68 17.79 12.43
CA ASP A 115 10.53 16.64 12.10
C ASP A 115 9.78 15.30 12.23
N ALA A 116 8.93 15.18 13.25
CA ALA A 116 8.12 13.98 13.46
C ALA A 116 7.06 13.84 12.37
N ILE A 117 6.43 14.94 11.95
CA ILE A 117 5.45 14.95 10.85
C ILE A 117 6.12 14.53 9.55
N ARG A 118 7.28 15.14 9.24
CA ARG A 118 8.07 14.82 8.05
C ARG A 118 8.44 13.32 8.02
N ASP A 119 8.92 12.79 9.13
CA ASP A 119 9.30 11.39 9.24
C ASP A 119 8.10 10.48 8.99
N ARG A 120 6.94 10.82 9.56
CA ARG A 120 5.70 10.07 9.36
C ARG A 120 5.32 9.99 7.88
N PHE A 121 5.40 11.12 7.15
CA PHE A 121 5.05 11.17 5.74
C PHE A 121 6.07 10.46 4.86
N LEU A 122 7.36 10.64 5.11
CA LEU A 122 8.40 10.05 4.27
C LEU A 122 8.59 8.55 4.51
N ARG A 123 8.50 8.11 5.76
CA ARG A 123 8.77 6.69 6.11
C ARG A 123 7.52 5.85 6.20
N HIS A 124 6.53 6.31 6.94
CA HIS A 124 5.32 5.51 7.16
C HIS A 124 4.42 5.47 5.93
N PHE A 125 4.16 6.63 5.32
CA PHE A 125 3.31 6.71 4.13
C PHE A 125 4.09 6.67 2.81
N ALA A 126 5.41 6.65 2.85
CA ALA A 126 6.27 6.65 1.66
C ALA A 126 6.05 7.84 0.72
N CYS A 127 5.63 8.99 1.27
CA CYS A 127 5.45 10.22 0.51
C CYS A 127 6.79 10.74 -0.02
N THR A 128 6.81 11.35 -1.22
CA THR A 128 8.04 11.94 -1.74
C THR A 128 8.37 13.26 -1.02
N PRO A 129 9.68 13.59 -0.85
CA PRO A 129 10.05 14.85 -0.20
C PRO A 129 9.49 16.09 -0.89
N GLU A 130 9.37 16.07 -2.20
CA GLU A 130 8.82 17.18 -2.97
C GLU A 130 7.37 17.46 -2.61
N LYS A 131 6.56 16.42 -2.50
CA LYS A 131 5.15 16.57 -2.13
C LYS A 131 4.99 17.03 -0.69
N PHE A 132 5.81 16.53 0.22
CA PHE A 132 5.77 16.97 1.61
C PHE A 132 6.08 18.46 1.73
N ARG A 133 7.06 18.97 0.98
CA ARG A 133 7.41 20.38 1.00
C ARG A 133 6.30 21.30 0.49
N LEU A 134 5.46 20.81 -0.42
CA LEU A 134 4.30 21.56 -0.92
C LEU A 134 3.16 21.64 0.09
N ALA A 135 3.13 20.74 1.03
CA ALA A 135 2.13 20.72 2.10
C ALA A 135 2.63 21.50 3.31
#